data_9fe96a79caa798aa339e82bda4ab2d2a
#
_entry.id   9fe96a79caa798aa339e82bda4ab2d2a
#
_cell.length_a   1.000
_cell.length_b   1.000
_cell.length_c   1.000
_cell.angle_alpha   90.00
_cell.angle_beta   90.00
_cell.angle_gamma   90.00
#
_symmetry.space_group_name_H-M   'P 1'
#
loop_
_entity.id
_entity.type
_entity.pdbx_description
1 polymer ?
#
loop_
_entity_poly.entity_id
_entity_poly.type
_entity_poly.pdbx_seq_one_letter_code
_entity_poly.pdbx_strand_id
1 'polypeptide(L)'
;SYGTRVAQQYAMRHPQATHSIVLDSVVPNAQGLGNIFARNLDDALALQFGVCSKDPACKGKLGDPRAELDRLLATLRSTPPTVHYRDATSGEWKQGVLRADTVAGLVRMYAYMPLASGLLPKLIQEANGGHYAGLMALAQMMSGEMQDAMAMGMQLSVVCSEDARSMVAREEDAGTVLGNLMPKGMAAMCAV
;
A
#
# COMPACT_ATOMS: atom_id res chain seq x y z
N SER A 1 -8.53 -1.17 -13.84
CA SER A 1 -7.28 -1.84 -14.22
C SER A 1 -6.67 -1.23 -15.47
N TYR A 2 -5.42 -1.58 -15.83
CA TYR A 2 -4.73 -1.04 -17.01
C TYR A 2 -5.49 -1.30 -18.32
N GLY A 3 -6.14 -2.46 -18.44
CA GLY A 3 -6.97 -2.79 -19.60
C GLY A 3 -8.07 -1.79 -19.91
N THR A 4 -8.60 -1.11 -18.90
CA THR A 4 -9.61 -0.06 -19.12
C THR A 4 -9.03 1.20 -19.76
N ARG A 5 -7.76 1.53 -19.50
CA ARG A 5 -7.02 2.59 -20.23
C ARG A 5 -6.82 2.23 -21.68
N VAL A 6 -6.38 1.00 -21.95
CA VAL A 6 -6.18 0.49 -23.31
C VAL A 6 -7.48 0.56 -24.10
N ALA A 7 -8.59 0.08 -23.52
CA ALA A 7 -9.91 0.11 -24.17
C ALA A 7 -10.38 1.55 -24.49
N GLN A 8 -10.17 2.50 -23.57
CA GLN A 8 -10.47 3.91 -23.81
C GLN A 8 -9.59 4.46 -24.96
N GLN A 9 -8.29 4.20 -24.95
CA GLN A 9 -7.39 4.66 -26.00
C GLN A 9 -7.74 4.04 -27.36
N TYR A 10 -8.09 2.75 -27.39
CA TYR A 10 -8.50 2.07 -28.61
C TYR A 10 -9.77 2.70 -29.19
N ALA A 11 -10.81 2.86 -28.36
CA ALA A 11 -12.07 3.46 -28.81
C ALA A 11 -11.91 4.89 -29.34
N MET A 12 -11.03 5.69 -28.70
CA MET A 12 -10.72 7.06 -29.14
C MET A 12 -9.97 7.09 -30.48
N ARG A 13 -9.06 6.15 -30.71
CA ARG A 13 -8.22 6.12 -31.93
C ARG A 13 -8.88 5.39 -33.11
N HIS A 14 -9.77 4.47 -32.80
CA HIS A 14 -10.46 3.61 -33.78
C HIS A 14 -11.99 3.63 -33.62
N PRO A 15 -12.63 4.82 -33.68
CA PRO A 15 -14.05 4.94 -33.44
C PRO A 15 -14.89 4.14 -34.46
N GLN A 16 -14.42 3.99 -35.71
CA GLN A 16 -15.09 3.22 -36.74
C GLN A 16 -15.06 1.71 -36.49
N ALA A 17 -14.08 1.23 -35.74
CA ALA A 17 -13.94 -0.19 -35.37
C ALA A 17 -14.58 -0.50 -34.00
N THR A 18 -15.12 0.52 -33.32
CA THR A 18 -15.68 0.38 -31.97
C THR A 18 -17.16 0.63 -31.98
N HIS A 19 -17.97 -0.42 -31.73
CA HIS A 19 -19.42 -0.28 -31.59
C HIS A 19 -19.78 0.18 -30.16
N SER A 20 -19.21 -0.47 -29.15
CA SER A 20 -19.42 -0.15 -27.73
C SER A 20 -18.28 -0.71 -26.89
N ILE A 21 -18.05 -0.14 -25.70
CA ILE A 21 -17.11 -0.66 -24.71
C ILE A 21 -17.81 -0.74 -23.35
N VAL A 22 -17.48 -1.79 -22.59
CA VAL A 22 -17.88 -1.93 -21.20
C VAL A 22 -16.61 -1.88 -20.35
N LEU A 23 -16.57 -0.94 -19.43
CA LEU A 23 -15.41 -0.72 -18.57
C LEU A 23 -15.77 -1.03 -17.12
N ASP A 24 -15.09 -2.02 -16.54
CA ASP A 24 -15.17 -2.34 -15.12
C ASP A 24 -13.87 -1.92 -14.42
N SER A 25 -13.98 -1.28 -13.26
CA SER A 25 -12.86 -0.73 -12.50
C SER A 25 -12.02 0.26 -13.31
N VAL A 26 -12.67 1.30 -13.78
CA VAL A 26 -12.11 2.28 -14.73
C VAL A 26 -10.95 3.06 -14.12
N VAL A 27 -9.84 3.11 -14.84
CA VAL A 27 -8.77 4.08 -14.63
C VAL A 27 -8.83 5.11 -15.75
N PRO A 28 -9.16 6.39 -15.46
CA PRO A 28 -9.20 7.44 -16.47
C PRO A 28 -7.82 7.67 -17.11
N ASN A 29 -7.79 7.97 -18.40
CA ASN A 29 -6.53 8.23 -19.12
C ASN A 29 -5.75 9.42 -18.54
N ALA A 30 -6.45 10.43 -18.00
CA ALA A 30 -5.84 11.61 -17.40
C ALA A 30 -5.27 11.37 -15.99
N GLN A 31 -5.56 10.22 -15.38
CA GLN A 31 -5.10 9.90 -14.03
C GLN A 31 -3.75 9.22 -14.08
N GLY A 32 -2.70 9.88 -13.59
CA GLY A 32 -1.40 9.24 -13.36
C GLY A 32 -1.49 8.16 -12.29
N LEU A 33 -0.83 7.03 -12.54
CA LEU A 33 -0.75 5.93 -11.57
C LEU A 33 -0.07 6.42 -10.28
N GLY A 34 -0.66 6.12 -9.14
CA GLY A 34 -0.09 6.47 -7.83
C GLY A 34 -0.50 7.84 -7.28
N ASN A 35 -0.99 8.75 -8.10
CA ASN A 35 -1.31 10.12 -7.67
C ASN A 35 -2.39 10.23 -6.58
N ILE A 36 -3.24 9.22 -6.47
CA ILE A 36 -4.34 9.19 -5.48
C ILE A 36 -4.13 8.11 -4.41
N PHE A 37 -3.04 7.34 -4.46
CA PHE A 37 -2.87 6.18 -3.59
C PHE A 37 -2.76 6.55 -2.12
N ALA A 38 -2.07 7.63 -1.81
CA ALA A 38 -1.86 8.07 -0.44
C ALA A 38 -3.18 8.48 0.22
N ARG A 39 -3.96 9.31 -0.45
CA ARG A 39 -5.27 9.76 0.02
C ARG A 39 -6.29 8.63 0.08
N ASN A 40 -6.38 7.82 -0.97
CA ASN A 40 -7.31 6.69 -1.01
C ASN A 40 -7.03 5.67 0.10
N LEU A 41 -5.76 5.46 0.46
CA LEU A 41 -5.43 4.61 1.60
C LEU A 41 -5.93 5.21 2.90
N ASP A 42 -5.68 6.48 3.15
CA ASP A 42 -6.12 7.15 4.37
C ASP A 42 -7.66 7.15 4.50
N ASP A 43 -8.38 7.39 3.40
CA ASP A 43 -9.85 7.31 3.35
C ASP A 43 -10.35 5.88 3.65
N ALA A 44 -9.72 4.87 3.05
CA ALA A 44 -10.05 3.47 3.30
C ALA A 44 -9.79 3.06 4.77
N LEU A 45 -8.66 3.50 5.33
CA LEU A 45 -8.34 3.26 6.74
C LEU A 45 -9.30 3.97 7.68
N ALA A 46 -9.74 5.18 7.35
CA ALA A 46 -10.74 5.90 8.14
C ALA A 46 -12.05 5.11 8.23
N LEU A 47 -12.49 4.50 7.13
CA LEU A 47 -13.67 3.63 7.10
C LEU A 47 -13.44 2.35 7.93
N GLN A 48 -12.35 1.65 7.70
CA GLN A 48 -12.04 0.36 8.34
C GLN A 48 -11.78 0.53 9.84
N PHE A 49 -10.97 1.49 10.25
CA PHE A 49 -10.70 1.78 11.65
C PHE A 49 -11.93 2.37 12.37
N GLY A 50 -12.78 3.06 11.61
CA GLY A 50 -14.05 3.56 12.12
C GLY A 50 -14.98 2.46 12.63
N VAL A 51 -14.87 1.23 12.12
CA VAL A 51 -15.61 0.07 12.65
C VAL A 51 -15.15 -0.23 14.09
N CYS A 52 -13.84 -0.32 14.32
CA CYS A 52 -13.28 -0.54 15.64
C CYS A 52 -13.56 0.62 16.59
N SER A 53 -13.42 1.86 16.14
CA SER A 53 -13.63 3.05 16.97
C SER A 53 -15.08 3.23 17.43
N LYS A 54 -16.05 2.66 16.70
CA LYS A 54 -17.48 2.66 17.05
C LYS A 54 -17.87 1.48 17.95
N ASP A 55 -17.07 0.43 18.00
CA ASP A 55 -17.29 -0.72 18.88
C ASP A 55 -16.61 -0.50 20.25
N PRO A 56 -17.37 -0.42 21.36
CA PRO A 56 -16.80 -0.18 22.69
C PRO A 56 -15.78 -1.24 23.11
N ALA A 57 -15.99 -2.50 22.74
CA ALA A 57 -15.09 -3.60 23.10
C ALA A 57 -13.77 -3.51 22.30
N CYS A 58 -13.84 -3.21 21.02
CA CYS A 58 -12.67 -3.00 20.18
C CYS A 58 -11.88 -1.77 20.66
N LYS A 59 -12.55 -0.62 20.81
CA LYS A 59 -11.94 0.62 21.25
C LYS A 59 -11.33 0.50 22.66
N GLY A 60 -12.02 -0.18 23.57
CA GLY A 60 -11.53 -0.39 24.94
C GLY A 60 -10.27 -1.26 25.01
N LYS A 61 -10.12 -2.22 24.08
CA LYS A 61 -8.96 -3.12 24.03
C LYS A 61 -7.80 -2.61 23.18
N LEU A 62 -8.08 -1.96 22.06
CA LEU A 62 -7.10 -1.64 21.01
C LEU A 62 -6.84 -0.14 20.88
N GLY A 63 -7.57 0.70 21.60
CA GLY A 63 -7.46 2.16 21.50
C GLY A 63 -8.01 2.72 20.21
N ASP A 64 -7.45 3.85 19.76
CA ASP A 64 -7.73 4.43 18.46
C ASP A 64 -6.73 3.87 17.43
N PRO A 65 -7.18 3.02 16.48
CA PRO A 65 -6.26 2.36 15.57
C PRO A 65 -5.48 3.33 14.67
N ARG A 66 -6.03 4.49 14.34
CA ARG A 66 -5.33 5.49 13.55
C ARG A 66 -4.21 6.15 14.36
N ALA A 67 -4.50 6.61 15.55
CA ALA A 67 -3.50 7.20 16.44
C ALA A 67 -2.38 6.19 16.78
N GLU A 68 -2.74 4.92 16.97
CA GLU A 68 -1.78 3.85 17.20
C GLU A 68 -0.86 3.60 15.99
N LEU A 69 -1.42 3.63 14.76
CA LEU A 69 -0.63 3.52 13.53
C LEU A 69 0.32 4.72 13.36
N ASP A 70 -0.16 5.93 13.57
CA ASP A 70 0.65 7.14 13.45
C ASP A 70 1.81 7.12 14.45
N ARG A 71 1.57 6.66 15.70
CA ARG A 71 2.60 6.47 16.72
C ARG A 71 3.64 5.43 16.30
N LEU A 72 3.21 4.28 15.79
CA LEU A 72 4.09 3.24 15.29
C LEU A 72 4.99 3.77 14.17
N LEU A 73 4.40 4.40 13.16
CA LEU A 73 5.15 4.94 12.03
C LEU A 73 6.15 6.02 12.45
N ALA A 74 5.79 6.88 13.42
CA ALA A 74 6.71 7.87 13.97
C ALA A 74 7.91 7.19 14.68
N THR A 75 7.65 6.18 15.50
CA THR A 75 8.69 5.39 16.18
C THR A 75 9.62 4.73 15.17
N LEU A 76 9.08 4.07 14.14
CA LEU A 76 9.87 3.39 13.12
C LEU A 76 10.67 4.34 12.21
N ARG A 77 10.22 5.59 12.04
CA ARG A 77 10.99 6.62 11.33
C ARG A 77 12.17 7.12 12.14
N SER A 78 12.02 7.26 13.45
CA SER A 78 13.08 7.74 14.33
C SER A 78 14.08 6.65 14.70
N THR A 79 13.59 5.46 15.01
CA THR A 79 14.41 4.36 15.53
C THR A 79 13.93 3.01 15.00
N PRO A 80 14.26 2.67 13.75
CA PRO A 80 13.85 1.40 13.15
C PRO A 80 14.51 0.23 13.86
N PRO A 81 13.73 -0.70 14.48
CA PRO A 81 14.28 -1.82 15.22
C PRO A 81 14.82 -2.91 14.29
N THR A 82 15.86 -3.60 14.76
CA THR A 82 16.26 -4.89 14.21
C THR A 82 15.37 -5.96 14.82
N VAL A 83 14.69 -6.74 13.98
CA VAL A 83 13.70 -7.73 14.39
C VAL A 83 14.16 -9.13 14.03
N HIS A 84 14.14 -10.04 15.00
CA HIS A 84 14.24 -11.47 14.76
C HIS A 84 12.83 -12.03 14.56
N TYR A 85 12.60 -12.70 13.44
CA TYR A 85 11.28 -13.23 13.11
C TYR A 85 11.40 -14.60 12.44
N ARG A 86 10.32 -15.35 12.49
CA ARG A 86 10.21 -16.61 11.76
C ARG A 86 9.60 -16.33 10.40
N ASP A 87 10.30 -16.69 9.35
CA ASP A 87 9.81 -16.55 7.99
C ASP A 87 8.55 -17.41 7.79
N ALA A 88 7.47 -16.80 7.33
CA ALA A 88 6.17 -17.45 7.25
C ALA A 88 6.12 -18.56 6.18
N THR A 89 6.98 -18.50 5.16
CA THR A 89 7.04 -19.45 4.07
C THR A 89 7.98 -20.62 4.36
N SER A 90 9.23 -20.33 4.78
CA SER A 90 10.24 -21.36 5.02
C SER A 90 10.27 -21.87 6.47
N GLY A 91 9.70 -21.15 7.42
CA GLY A 91 9.78 -21.44 8.84
C GLY A 91 11.16 -21.19 9.46
N GLU A 92 12.11 -20.66 8.73
CA GLU A 92 13.45 -20.35 9.21
C GLU A 92 13.48 -19.05 10.04
N TRP A 93 14.42 -18.98 10.97
CA TRP A 93 14.69 -17.75 11.70
C TRP A 93 15.49 -16.78 10.83
N LYS A 94 14.95 -15.58 10.65
CA LYS A 94 15.56 -14.48 9.91
C LYS A 94 15.67 -13.23 10.77
N GLN A 95 16.50 -12.32 10.33
CA GLN A 95 16.69 -11.01 10.95
C GLN A 95 16.58 -9.92 9.90
N GLY A 96 15.93 -8.80 10.25
CA GLY A 96 15.80 -7.66 9.36
C GLY A 96 15.44 -6.39 10.11
N VAL A 97 15.62 -5.25 9.46
CA VAL A 97 15.24 -3.95 10.01
C VAL A 97 13.80 -3.62 9.60
N LEU A 98 12.92 -3.43 10.59
CA LEU A 98 11.55 -3.00 10.33
C LEU A 98 11.50 -1.48 10.13
N ARG A 99 11.17 -1.06 8.92
CA ARG A 99 11.08 0.37 8.55
C ARG A 99 9.62 0.82 8.48
N ALA A 100 9.39 2.11 8.66
CA ALA A 100 8.07 2.71 8.51
C ALA A 100 7.46 2.45 7.11
N ASP A 101 8.28 2.52 6.06
CA ASP A 101 7.83 2.28 4.68
C ASP A 101 7.38 0.83 4.46
N THR A 102 8.04 -0.13 5.12
CA THR A 102 7.63 -1.55 5.11
C THR A 102 6.24 -1.71 5.72
N VAL A 103 5.99 -1.05 6.85
CA VAL A 103 4.67 -1.11 7.52
C VAL A 103 3.62 -0.37 6.71
N ALA A 104 3.93 0.80 6.15
CA ALA A 104 2.99 1.52 5.29
C ALA A 104 2.59 0.70 4.06
N GLY A 105 3.53 0.00 3.44
CA GLY A 105 3.28 -0.93 2.33
C GLY A 105 2.38 -2.10 2.75
N LEU A 106 2.63 -2.73 3.90
CA LEU A 106 1.80 -3.81 4.44
C LEU A 106 0.37 -3.33 4.72
N VAL A 107 0.23 -2.19 5.39
CA VAL A 107 -1.09 -1.58 5.68
C VAL A 107 -1.85 -1.33 4.39
N ARG A 108 -1.18 -0.83 3.35
CA ARG A 108 -1.78 -0.65 2.04
C ARG A 108 -2.28 -1.96 1.44
N MET A 109 -1.50 -3.02 1.50
CA MET A 109 -1.90 -4.33 0.97
C MET A 109 -3.09 -4.91 1.74
N TYR A 110 -3.10 -4.78 3.05
CA TYR A 110 -4.20 -5.25 3.90
C TYR A 110 -5.50 -4.45 3.67
N ALA A 111 -5.40 -3.17 3.30
CA ALA A 111 -6.58 -2.37 2.98
C ALA A 111 -7.39 -2.92 1.78
N TYR A 112 -6.78 -3.69 0.88
CA TYR A 112 -7.47 -4.39 -0.21
C TYR A 112 -8.20 -5.67 0.23
N MET A 113 -7.93 -6.17 1.44
CA MET A 113 -8.48 -7.43 1.95
C MET A 113 -9.26 -7.19 3.25
N PRO A 114 -10.61 -7.09 3.21
CA PRO A 114 -11.41 -6.72 4.38
C PRO A 114 -11.16 -7.59 5.61
N LEU A 115 -10.97 -8.92 5.43
CA LEU A 115 -10.67 -9.82 6.54
C LEU A 115 -9.29 -9.57 7.13
N ALA A 116 -8.29 -9.31 6.31
CA ALA A 116 -6.93 -9.02 6.76
C ALA A 116 -6.85 -7.64 7.44
N SER A 117 -7.59 -6.65 6.91
CA SER A 117 -7.63 -5.31 7.50
C SER A 117 -8.19 -5.29 8.93
N GLY A 118 -9.08 -6.23 9.26
CA GLY A 118 -9.60 -6.40 10.62
C GLY A 118 -8.53 -6.81 11.64
N LEU A 119 -7.39 -7.37 11.20
CA LEU A 119 -6.27 -7.73 12.07
C LEU A 119 -5.31 -6.56 12.34
N LEU A 120 -5.33 -5.52 11.51
CA LEU A 120 -4.41 -4.39 11.60
C LEU A 120 -4.40 -3.72 12.99
N PRO A 121 -5.53 -3.41 13.63
CA PRO A 121 -5.52 -2.76 14.95
C PRO A 121 -4.74 -3.55 15.99
N LYS A 122 -4.90 -4.88 15.99
CA LYS A 122 -4.18 -5.75 16.92
C LYS A 122 -2.67 -5.81 16.60
N LEU A 123 -2.30 -6.00 15.34
CA LEU A 123 -0.90 -6.06 14.92
C LEU A 123 -0.15 -4.76 15.24
N ILE A 124 -0.81 -3.62 15.03
CA ILE A 124 -0.27 -2.30 15.34
C ILE A 124 -0.07 -2.15 16.86
N GLN A 125 -1.04 -2.58 17.66
CA GLN A 125 -0.95 -2.53 19.12
C GLN A 125 0.22 -3.40 19.64
N GLU A 126 0.36 -4.62 19.14
CA GLU A 126 1.47 -5.52 19.49
C GLU A 126 2.83 -4.91 19.14
N ALA A 127 2.93 -4.31 17.96
CA ALA A 127 4.15 -3.62 17.52
C ALA A 127 4.47 -2.40 18.39
N ASN A 128 3.48 -1.62 18.80
CA ASN A 128 3.65 -0.52 19.75
C ASN A 128 4.08 -0.99 21.15
N GLY A 129 3.80 -2.25 21.49
CA GLY A 129 4.33 -2.94 22.68
C GLY A 129 5.72 -3.55 22.49
N GLY A 130 6.37 -3.35 21.35
CA GLY A 130 7.69 -3.90 21.05
C GLY A 130 7.68 -5.30 20.40
N HIS A 131 6.52 -5.88 20.15
CA HIS A 131 6.37 -7.21 19.54
C HIS A 131 6.28 -7.12 18.02
N TYR A 132 7.39 -6.84 17.36
CA TYR A 132 7.46 -6.57 15.91
C TYR A 132 7.50 -7.83 15.03
N ALA A 133 7.78 -9.02 15.59
CA ALA A 133 8.06 -10.22 14.81
C ALA A 133 6.91 -10.62 13.88
N GLY A 134 5.66 -10.58 14.37
CA GLY A 134 4.47 -10.89 13.56
C GLY A 134 4.29 -9.92 12.38
N LEU A 135 4.43 -8.63 12.64
CA LEU A 135 4.32 -7.60 11.61
C LEU A 135 5.41 -7.74 10.55
N MET A 136 6.66 -8.04 10.97
CA MET A 136 7.79 -8.26 10.07
C MET A 136 7.60 -9.52 9.20
N ALA A 137 7.15 -10.64 9.79
CA ALA A 137 6.89 -11.87 9.05
C ALA A 137 5.84 -11.67 7.97
N LEU A 138 4.74 -11.00 8.29
CA LEU A 138 3.68 -10.69 7.34
C LEU A 138 4.14 -9.74 6.23
N ALA A 139 4.92 -8.72 6.55
CA ALA A 139 5.47 -7.81 5.56
C ALA A 139 6.38 -8.53 4.55
N GLN A 140 7.21 -9.46 5.02
CA GLN A 140 8.10 -10.24 4.16
C GLN A 140 7.32 -11.23 3.28
N MET A 141 6.33 -11.92 3.83
CA MET A 141 5.45 -12.81 3.07
C MET A 141 4.76 -12.08 1.93
N MET A 142 4.14 -10.93 2.21
CA MET A 142 3.46 -10.11 1.20
C MET A 142 4.39 -9.60 0.13
N SER A 143 5.64 -9.23 0.49
CA SER A 143 6.64 -8.77 -0.48
C SER A 143 7.06 -9.88 -1.43
N GLY A 144 7.23 -11.11 -0.94
CA GLY A 144 7.56 -12.28 -1.75
C GLY A 144 6.44 -12.61 -2.75
N GLU A 145 5.20 -12.75 -2.27
CA GLU A 145 4.04 -13.05 -3.12
C GLU A 145 3.85 -11.99 -4.22
N MET A 146 4.09 -10.72 -3.92
CA MET A 146 3.95 -9.64 -4.91
C MET A 146 5.03 -9.72 -6.00
N GLN A 147 6.27 -10.07 -5.64
CA GLN A 147 7.35 -10.24 -6.61
C GLN A 147 7.06 -11.41 -7.57
N ASP A 148 6.56 -12.52 -7.06
CA ASP A 148 6.25 -13.71 -7.86
C ASP A 148 5.02 -13.50 -8.76
N ALA A 149 4.06 -12.68 -8.33
CA ALA A 149 2.81 -12.43 -9.05
C ALA A 149 2.94 -11.38 -10.18
N MET A 150 4.04 -10.63 -10.25
CA MET A 150 4.16 -9.48 -11.15
C MET A 150 5.32 -9.61 -12.13
N ALA A 151 5.02 -9.44 -13.42
CA ALA A 151 6.04 -9.27 -14.46
C ALA A 151 6.69 -7.86 -14.35
N MET A 152 7.61 -7.71 -13.40
CA MET A 152 8.21 -6.41 -13.02
C MET A 152 8.78 -5.63 -14.19
N GLY A 153 9.45 -6.30 -15.15
CA GLY A 153 10.00 -5.64 -16.33
C GLY A 153 8.91 -5.00 -17.19
N MET A 154 7.82 -5.72 -17.45
CA MET A 154 6.68 -5.19 -18.21
C MET A 154 5.98 -4.05 -17.45
N GLN A 155 5.78 -4.21 -16.16
CA GLN A 155 5.17 -3.16 -15.34
C GLN A 155 6.00 -1.88 -15.34
N LEU A 156 7.31 -1.98 -15.14
CA LEU A 156 8.20 -0.82 -15.17
C LEU A 156 8.24 -0.17 -16.55
N SER A 157 8.30 -0.96 -17.63
CA SER A 157 8.24 -0.43 -19.00
C SER A 157 7.00 0.42 -19.24
N VAL A 158 5.83 -0.05 -18.81
CA VAL A 158 4.57 0.71 -18.93
C VAL A 158 4.58 1.94 -18.02
N VAL A 159 4.85 1.78 -16.74
CA VAL A 159 4.77 2.87 -15.77
C VAL A 159 5.78 3.97 -16.06
N CYS A 160 7.02 3.59 -16.40
CA CYS A 160 8.05 4.58 -16.69
C CYS A 160 7.81 5.35 -17.98
N SER A 161 7.21 4.71 -19.00
CA SER A 161 6.89 5.38 -20.26
C SER A 161 5.62 6.26 -20.18
N GLU A 162 4.61 5.83 -19.44
CA GLU A 162 3.30 6.49 -19.45
C GLU A 162 3.06 7.41 -18.24
N ASP A 163 3.42 6.98 -17.03
CA ASP A 163 3.00 7.62 -15.79
C ASP A 163 4.11 8.34 -15.02
N ALA A 164 5.39 7.98 -15.21
CA ALA A 164 6.48 8.48 -14.38
C ALA A 164 6.56 10.02 -14.34
N ARG A 165 6.26 10.70 -15.46
CA ARG A 165 6.28 12.16 -15.55
C ARG A 165 5.17 12.82 -14.71
N SER A 166 4.08 12.12 -14.44
CA SER A 166 2.96 12.60 -13.64
C SER A 166 3.07 12.22 -12.16
N MET A 167 3.97 11.29 -11.82
CA MET A 167 4.23 10.86 -10.46
C MET A 167 5.16 11.84 -9.74
N VAL A 168 4.59 12.89 -9.20
CA VAL A 168 5.34 13.91 -8.45
C VAL A 168 5.01 13.84 -6.97
N ALA A 169 6.01 14.13 -6.14
CA ALA A 169 5.79 14.28 -4.71
C ALA A 169 4.88 15.48 -4.45
N ARG A 170 3.88 15.31 -3.57
CA ARG A 170 2.89 16.32 -3.23
C ARG A 170 2.98 16.67 -1.76
N GLU A 171 2.86 17.93 -1.43
CA GLU A 171 2.84 18.39 -0.03
C GLU A 171 1.62 17.83 0.72
N GLU A 172 0.48 17.76 0.05
CA GLU A 172 -0.78 17.24 0.61
C GLU A 172 -0.71 15.76 1.02
N ASP A 173 0.21 14.99 0.43
CA ASP A 173 0.40 13.57 0.75
C ASP A 173 1.37 13.35 1.92
N ALA A 174 2.15 14.36 2.30
CA ALA A 174 3.21 14.22 3.31
C ALA A 174 2.70 13.76 4.69
N GLY A 175 1.47 14.11 5.05
CA GLY A 175 0.82 13.73 6.31
C GLY A 175 0.06 12.39 6.28
N THR A 176 -0.01 11.73 5.12
CA THR A 176 -0.70 10.45 4.98
C THR A 176 0.18 9.27 5.40
N VAL A 177 -0.42 8.07 5.58
CA VAL A 177 0.31 6.84 5.91
C VAL A 177 1.40 6.52 4.89
N LEU A 178 1.08 6.62 3.59
CA LEU A 178 2.04 6.38 2.52
C LEU A 178 2.98 7.57 2.28
N GLY A 179 2.56 8.78 2.61
CA GLY A 179 3.31 9.96 2.24
C GLY A 179 3.63 9.98 0.74
N ASN A 180 4.85 10.35 0.43
CA ASN A 180 5.36 10.36 -0.94
C ASN A 180 6.17 9.08 -1.30
N LEU A 181 5.92 7.95 -0.63
CA LEU A 181 6.65 6.69 -0.85
C LEU A 181 6.53 6.22 -2.30
N MET A 182 5.32 6.21 -2.85
CA MET A 182 5.08 5.73 -4.22
C MET A 182 5.74 6.59 -5.29
N PRO A 183 5.51 7.92 -5.37
CA PRO A 183 6.16 8.74 -6.38
C PRO A 183 7.68 8.75 -6.27
N LYS A 184 8.25 8.77 -5.06
CA LYS A 184 9.70 8.70 -4.86
C LYS A 184 10.29 7.37 -5.28
N GLY A 185 9.63 6.25 -4.92
CA GLY A 185 10.07 4.91 -5.29
C GLY A 185 10.04 4.69 -6.81
N MET A 186 8.95 5.11 -7.47
CA MET A 186 8.84 4.98 -8.92
C MET A 186 9.81 5.90 -9.67
N ALA A 187 10.00 7.14 -9.21
CA ALA A 187 11.00 8.02 -9.80
C ALA A 187 12.41 7.40 -9.76
N ALA A 188 12.78 6.79 -8.63
CA ALA A 188 14.06 6.10 -8.50
C ALA A 188 14.18 4.89 -9.43
N MET A 189 13.13 4.09 -9.59
CA MET A 189 13.12 2.92 -10.50
C MET A 189 13.13 3.32 -11.97
N CYS A 190 12.55 4.46 -12.33
CA CYS A 190 12.48 4.94 -13.71
C CYS A 190 13.68 5.81 -14.13
N ALA A 191 14.59 6.10 -13.22
CA ALA A 191 15.77 6.91 -13.48
C ALA A 191 16.96 6.11 -14.07
N VAL A 192 16.78 4.82 -14.31
CA VAL A 192 17.82 3.89 -14.82
C VAL A 192 17.88 3.92 -16.34
#